data_9e12ea63bc38e566b65ae301cbf00cac
#
_entry.id   9e12ea63bc38e566b65ae301cbf00cac
#
_cell.length_a   1.000
_cell.length_b   1.000
_cell.length_c   1.000
_cell.angle_alpha   90.00
_cell.angle_beta   90.00
_cell.angle_gamma   90.00
#
_symmetry.space_group_name_H-M   'P 1'
#
loop_
_entity.id
_entity.type
_entity.pdbx_description
1 polymer ?
#
loop_
_entity_poly.entity_id
_entity_poly.type
_entity_poly.pdbx_seq_one_letter_code
_entity_poly.pdbx_strand_id
1 'polypeptide(L)'
;MRVLIVKTSSMGDVLHTLPALTDAQQAIPGIKFDWVVEEGFAQIPSWHAAVERVIPVAIRRWRKAWFSAPIKAERKAFREALQAENYDAVIDAQGLVKSAALVTRLAHGVKHGMDWQTAREPLASLFYNRKHHIAKQQHAVERTRELFAKSLGYSKPQTQGDYAIAQHFLTNLPTDAGEYAVFLHATTRDDKHWPEEHWRELIGLLADSGIRIKLPWGAPHEEERAKRLAEGFAYVEVLPKMSLEGVARVLAGAKFVVSVDTGLSHLTAALDRPNITVYGPTDPGLIGGYGKNQMVCRAPGNELSQLTANAVK
;
A
#
# COMPACT_ATOMS: atom_id res chain seq x y z
N MET A 1 -9.83 -20.30 -12.86
CA MET A 1 -10.70 -19.23 -12.34
C MET A 1 -10.07 -17.89 -12.60
N ARG A 2 -10.85 -16.95 -13.11
CA ARG A 2 -10.40 -15.57 -13.37
C ARG A 2 -11.24 -14.60 -12.57
N VAL A 3 -10.60 -13.76 -11.76
CA VAL A 3 -11.25 -12.87 -10.81
C VAL A 3 -10.79 -11.44 -11.04
N LEU A 4 -11.73 -10.49 -11.00
CA LEU A 4 -11.43 -9.06 -11.01
C LEU A 4 -11.41 -8.53 -9.59
N ILE A 5 -10.37 -7.79 -9.26
CA ILE A 5 -10.27 -7.04 -7.99
C ILE A 5 -10.52 -5.57 -8.29
N VAL A 6 -11.40 -4.95 -7.51
CA VAL A 6 -11.58 -3.50 -7.49
C VAL A 6 -11.03 -2.96 -6.17
N LYS A 7 -9.81 -2.46 -6.20
CA LYS A 7 -9.15 -1.77 -5.08
C LYS A 7 -8.27 -0.68 -5.66
N THR A 8 -8.73 0.55 -5.58
CA THR A 8 -8.16 1.66 -6.35
C THR A 8 -7.15 2.49 -5.57
N SER A 9 -7.36 2.70 -4.27
CA SER A 9 -6.53 3.58 -3.42
C SER A 9 -6.77 3.32 -1.93
N SER A 10 -5.99 3.85 -1.01
CA SER A 10 -4.69 4.48 -1.27
C SER A 10 -3.57 3.45 -1.29
N MET A 11 -2.29 3.89 -1.33
CA MET A 11 -1.16 2.94 -1.44
C MET A 11 -1.18 1.85 -0.36
N GLY A 12 -1.38 2.22 0.91
CA GLY A 12 -1.46 1.25 2.01
C GLY A 12 -2.59 0.25 1.83
N ASP A 13 -3.77 0.72 1.40
CA ASP A 13 -4.93 -0.14 1.16
C ASP A 13 -4.70 -1.11 0.00
N VAL A 14 -4.03 -0.66 -1.05
CA VAL A 14 -3.66 -1.52 -2.19
C VAL A 14 -2.69 -2.61 -1.73
N LEU A 15 -1.67 -2.25 -0.95
CA LEU A 15 -0.70 -3.19 -0.38
C LEU A 15 -1.38 -4.19 0.56
N HIS A 16 -2.30 -3.75 1.42
CA HIS A 16 -3.03 -4.60 2.35
C HIS A 16 -3.93 -5.66 1.67
N THR A 17 -4.16 -5.52 0.38
CA THR A 17 -4.94 -6.49 -0.41
C THR A 17 -4.10 -7.68 -0.87
N LEU A 18 -2.79 -7.52 -1.00
CA LEU A 18 -1.90 -8.56 -1.52
C LEU A 18 -1.95 -9.90 -0.75
N PRO A 19 -2.01 -9.95 0.59
CA PRO A 19 -2.10 -11.23 1.30
C PRO A 19 -3.33 -12.06 0.93
N ALA A 20 -4.44 -11.41 0.59
CA ALA A 20 -5.65 -12.12 0.16
C ALA A 20 -5.44 -12.85 -1.18
N LEU A 21 -4.65 -12.28 -2.09
CA LEU A 21 -4.31 -12.93 -3.35
C LEU A 21 -3.46 -14.19 -3.11
N THR A 22 -2.53 -14.10 -2.17
CA THR A 22 -1.67 -15.23 -1.80
C THR A 22 -2.50 -16.37 -1.22
N ASP A 23 -3.44 -16.07 -0.32
CA ASP A 23 -4.36 -17.07 0.23
C ASP A 23 -5.17 -17.74 -0.88
N ALA A 24 -5.75 -16.96 -1.79
CA ALA A 24 -6.55 -17.46 -2.90
C ALA A 24 -5.73 -18.33 -3.85
N GLN A 25 -4.50 -17.93 -4.14
CA GLN A 25 -3.58 -18.69 -5.00
C GLN A 25 -3.26 -20.06 -4.40
N GLN A 26 -3.10 -20.13 -3.09
CA GLN A 26 -2.86 -21.40 -2.37
C GLN A 26 -4.12 -22.28 -2.32
N ALA A 27 -5.30 -21.67 -2.13
CA ALA A 27 -6.56 -22.40 -2.00
C ALA A 27 -7.11 -22.87 -3.35
N ILE A 28 -6.89 -22.11 -4.41
CA ILE A 28 -7.44 -22.36 -5.75
C ILE A 28 -6.28 -22.36 -6.76
N PRO A 29 -5.67 -23.52 -7.01
CA PRO A 29 -4.56 -23.62 -7.97
C PRO A 29 -4.95 -23.09 -9.35
N GLY A 30 -4.07 -22.27 -9.94
CA GLY A 30 -4.30 -21.70 -11.26
C GLY A 30 -5.19 -20.46 -11.31
N ILE A 31 -5.66 -19.96 -10.15
CA ILE A 31 -6.43 -18.72 -10.12
C ILE A 31 -5.60 -17.55 -10.66
N LYS A 32 -6.23 -16.68 -11.45
CA LYS A 32 -5.64 -15.47 -12.00
C LYS A 32 -6.49 -14.26 -11.67
N PHE A 33 -5.82 -13.17 -11.35
CA PHE A 33 -6.46 -11.90 -11.01
C PHE A 33 -6.15 -10.82 -12.05
N ASP A 34 -7.18 -10.08 -12.41
CA ASP A 34 -7.04 -8.75 -12.99
C ASP A 34 -7.38 -7.74 -11.89
N TRP A 35 -6.73 -6.59 -11.89
CA TRP A 35 -6.86 -5.62 -10.80
C TRP A 35 -7.05 -4.21 -11.33
N VAL A 36 -8.18 -3.59 -10.97
CA VAL A 36 -8.43 -2.16 -11.23
C VAL A 36 -7.85 -1.36 -10.08
N VAL A 37 -6.92 -0.48 -10.40
CA VAL A 37 -6.17 0.34 -9.44
C VAL A 37 -5.95 1.74 -10.00
N GLU A 38 -5.89 2.74 -9.13
CA GLU A 38 -5.56 4.11 -9.54
C GLU A 38 -4.18 4.16 -10.19
N GLU A 39 -4.03 4.93 -11.27
CA GLU A 39 -2.81 4.96 -12.12
C GLU A 39 -1.51 5.17 -11.33
N GLY A 40 -1.55 5.97 -10.26
CA GLY A 40 -0.38 6.21 -9.41
C GLY A 40 0.14 4.99 -8.65
N PHE A 41 -0.64 3.93 -8.52
CA PHE A 41 -0.31 2.72 -7.80
C PHE A 41 -0.25 1.48 -8.70
N ALA A 42 -0.32 1.66 -10.02
CA ALA A 42 -0.45 0.57 -10.98
C ALA A 42 0.70 -0.44 -10.95
N GLN A 43 1.88 -0.04 -10.48
CA GLN A 43 3.03 -0.94 -10.38
C GLN A 43 2.85 -2.01 -9.31
N ILE A 44 2.17 -1.70 -8.20
CA ILE A 44 2.05 -2.60 -7.05
C ILE A 44 1.43 -3.95 -7.40
N PRO A 45 0.25 -4.03 -8.03
CA PRO A 45 -0.34 -5.32 -8.39
C PRO A 45 0.55 -6.19 -9.26
N SER A 46 1.34 -5.59 -10.14
CA SER A 46 2.21 -6.32 -11.08
C SER A 46 3.34 -7.10 -10.38
N TRP A 47 3.63 -6.81 -9.12
CA TRP A 47 4.66 -7.51 -8.35
C TRP A 47 4.19 -8.87 -7.79
N HIS A 48 2.90 -9.12 -7.77
CA HIS A 48 2.34 -10.38 -7.30
C HIS A 48 2.14 -11.38 -8.45
N ALA A 49 2.62 -12.60 -8.27
CA ALA A 49 2.62 -13.61 -9.32
C ALA A 49 1.21 -14.02 -9.81
N ALA A 50 0.18 -13.88 -8.96
CA ALA A 50 -1.19 -14.23 -9.33
C ALA A 50 -1.90 -13.16 -10.16
N VAL A 51 -1.34 -11.96 -10.29
CA VAL A 51 -1.91 -10.88 -11.09
C VAL A 51 -1.48 -11.04 -12.54
N GLU A 52 -2.47 -11.14 -13.42
CA GLU A 52 -2.24 -11.29 -14.86
C GLU A 52 -2.31 -9.94 -15.57
N ARG A 53 -3.32 -9.14 -15.25
CA ARG A 53 -3.55 -7.86 -15.91
C ARG A 53 -3.86 -6.76 -14.90
N VAL A 54 -3.19 -5.62 -15.05
CA VAL A 54 -3.46 -4.40 -14.29
C VAL A 54 -4.25 -3.45 -15.18
N ILE A 55 -5.38 -2.97 -14.69
CA ILE A 55 -6.25 -2.04 -15.41
C ILE A 55 -6.24 -0.70 -14.67
N PRO A 56 -5.39 0.26 -15.11
CA PRO A 56 -5.32 1.56 -14.46
C PRO A 56 -6.62 2.37 -14.63
N VAL A 57 -7.01 3.06 -13.58
CA VAL A 57 -8.11 4.02 -13.57
C VAL A 57 -7.59 5.34 -13.05
N ALA A 58 -8.15 6.46 -13.50
CA ALA A 58 -7.71 7.78 -13.11
C ALA A 58 -8.89 8.67 -12.68
N ILE A 59 -9.75 8.17 -11.79
CA ILE A 59 -10.97 8.84 -11.36
C ILE A 59 -10.68 10.24 -10.79
N ARG A 60 -9.60 10.38 -10.02
CA ARG A 60 -9.21 11.67 -9.42
C ARG A 60 -8.88 12.72 -10.48
N ARG A 61 -8.21 12.31 -11.54
CA ARG A 61 -7.84 13.18 -12.67
C ARG A 61 -9.02 13.40 -13.59
N TRP A 62 -9.78 12.36 -13.93
CA TRP A 62 -10.92 12.43 -14.84
C TRP A 62 -12.02 13.37 -14.37
N ARG A 63 -12.32 13.38 -13.08
CA ARG A 63 -13.41 14.23 -12.55
C ARG A 63 -13.16 15.73 -12.71
N LYS A 64 -11.91 16.14 -12.93
CA LYS A 64 -11.57 17.55 -13.15
C LYS A 64 -12.02 18.05 -14.53
N ALA A 65 -12.17 17.16 -15.50
CA ALA A 65 -12.56 17.47 -16.87
C ALA A 65 -13.39 16.33 -17.47
N TRP A 66 -14.36 15.81 -16.71
CA TRP A 66 -15.14 14.61 -17.02
C TRP A 66 -15.73 14.57 -18.42
N PHE A 67 -16.18 15.71 -18.92
CA PHE A 67 -16.84 15.83 -20.22
C PHE A 67 -15.90 16.24 -21.36
N SER A 68 -14.63 16.47 -21.11
CA SER A 68 -13.66 16.77 -22.16
C SER A 68 -13.46 15.58 -23.10
N ALA A 69 -13.15 15.85 -24.36
CA ALA A 69 -12.94 14.79 -25.36
C ALA A 69 -11.81 13.82 -25.00
N PRO A 70 -10.63 14.29 -24.53
CA PRO A 70 -9.55 13.37 -24.10
C PRO A 70 -9.98 12.45 -22.95
N ILE A 71 -10.68 12.97 -21.94
CA ILE A 71 -11.12 12.17 -20.80
C ILE A 71 -12.22 11.18 -21.18
N LYS A 72 -13.14 11.58 -22.06
CA LYS A 72 -14.14 10.64 -22.61
C LYS A 72 -13.47 9.47 -23.32
N ALA A 73 -12.41 9.74 -24.09
CA ALA A 73 -11.65 8.70 -24.79
C ALA A 73 -10.95 7.74 -23.80
N GLU A 74 -10.32 8.28 -22.77
CA GLU A 74 -9.68 7.45 -21.72
C GLU A 74 -10.72 6.60 -20.98
N ARG A 75 -11.86 7.16 -20.62
CA ARG A 75 -12.93 6.43 -19.94
C ARG A 75 -13.51 5.32 -20.81
N LYS A 76 -13.65 5.57 -22.12
CA LYS A 76 -14.09 4.56 -23.08
C LYS A 76 -13.08 3.41 -23.17
N ALA A 77 -11.79 3.74 -23.32
CA ALA A 77 -10.72 2.73 -23.36
C ALA A 77 -10.67 1.90 -22.09
N PHE A 78 -10.81 2.53 -20.92
CA PHE A 78 -10.91 1.84 -19.63
C PHE A 78 -12.07 0.87 -19.59
N ARG A 79 -13.27 1.29 -19.99
CA ARG A 79 -14.47 0.46 -20.03
C ARG A 79 -14.28 -0.75 -20.96
N GLU A 80 -13.71 -0.53 -22.13
CA GLU A 80 -13.43 -1.60 -23.09
C GLU A 80 -12.45 -2.61 -22.50
N ALA A 81 -11.39 -2.16 -21.85
CA ALA A 81 -10.42 -3.03 -21.16
C ALA A 81 -11.08 -3.83 -20.03
N LEU A 82 -11.93 -3.18 -19.24
CA LEU A 82 -12.66 -3.80 -18.14
C LEU A 82 -13.64 -4.87 -18.62
N GLN A 83 -14.34 -4.62 -19.72
CA GLN A 83 -15.38 -5.48 -20.27
C GLN A 83 -14.85 -6.50 -21.29
N ALA A 84 -13.56 -6.49 -21.57
CA ALA A 84 -12.93 -7.46 -22.49
C ALA A 84 -12.97 -8.89 -21.97
N GLU A 85 -13.10 -9.07 -20.65
CA GLU A 85 -13.13 -10.38 -20.00
C GLU A 85 -14.44 -10.61 -19.25
N ASN A 86 -14.86 -11.86 -19.19
CA ASN A 86 -15.92 -12.33 -18.32
C ASN A 86 -15.28 -12.97 -17.09
N TYR A 87 -15.58 -12.42 -15.92
CA TYR A 87 -14.98 -12.87 -14.66
C TYR A 87 -15.89 -13.88 -13.94
N ASP A 88 -15.29 -14.91 -13.37
CA ASP A 88 -15.98 -15.84 -12.49
C ASP A 88 -16.47 -15.14 -11.22
N ALA A 89 -15.72 -14.16 -10.74
CA ALA A 89 -16.10 -13.30 -9.65
C ALA A 89 -15.48 -11.90 -9.83
N VAL A 90 -16.20 -10.89 -9.39
CA VAL A 90 -15.70 -9.50 -9.25
C VAL A 90 -15.75 -9.18 -7.76
N ILE A 91 -14.60 -8.90 -7.16
CA ILE A 91 -14.51 -8.57 -5.73
C ILE A 91 -14.24 -7.09 -5.57
N ASP A 92 -15.22 -6.35 -5.07
CA ASP A 92 -15.05 -4.95 -4.69
C ASP A 92 -14.51 -4.86 -3.27
N ALA A 93 -13.22 -4.68 -3.15
CA ALA A 93 -12.52 -4.49 -1.88
C ALA A 93 -12.41 -3.00 -1.49
N GLN A 94 -12.83 -2.08 -2.37
CA GLN A 94 -12.82 -0.64 -2.10
C GLN A 94 -14.00 -0.21 -1.23
N GLY A 95 -15.20 -0.68 -1.54
CA GLY A 95 -16.39 -0.44 -0.74
C GLY A 95 -16.91 1.00 -0.73
N LEU A 96 -16.61 1.77 -1.78
CA LEU A 96 -17.09 3.14 -1.97
C LEU A 96 -18.16 3.19 -3.07
N VAL A 97 -19.18 4.01 -2.89
CA VAL A 97 -20.26 4.20 -3.88
C VAL A 97 -19.67 4.60 -5.24
N LYS A 98 -18.72 5.50 -5.22
CA LYS A 98 -18.08 6.02 -6.42
C LYS A 98 -17.36 4.93 -7.22
N SER A 99 -16.54 4.11 -6.58
CA SER A 99 -15.86 2.99 -7.26
C SER A 99 -16.84 1.90 -7.66
N ALA A 100 -17.85 1.63 -6.85
CA ALA A 100 -18.90 0.66 -7.18
C ALA A 100 -19.69 1.09 -8.43
N ALA A 101 -20.09 2.36 -8.51
CA ALA A 101 -20.86 2.88 -9.63
C ALA A 101 -20.03 3.03 -10.91
N LEU A 102 -18.78 3.46 -10.81
CA LEU A 102 -17.93 3.79 -11.95
C LEU A 102 -17.11 2.61 -12.46
N VAL A 103 -16.89 1.60 -11.65
CA VAL A 103 -16.02 0.45 -11.97
C VAL A 103 -16.77 -0.87 -11.79
N THR A 104 -17.09 -1.24 -10.55
CA THR A 104 -17.65 -2.58 -10.22
C THR A 104 -18.90 -2.89 -11.03
N ARG A 105 -19.80 -1.92 -11.15
CA ARG A 105 -21.05 -2.06 -11.90
C ARG A 105 -20.84 -2.41 -13.38
N LEU A 106 -19.75 -1.92 -13.97
CA LEU A 106 -19.48 -2.08 -15.41
C LEU A 106 -18.81 -3.41 -15.75
N ALA A 107 -18.20 -4.09 -14.78
CA ALA A 107 -17.52 -5.36 -15.01
C ALA A 107 -18.51 -6.50 -15.26
N HIS A 108 -18.09 -7.46 -16.06
CA HIS A 108 -18.88 -8.66 -16.35
C HIS A 108 -18.51 -9.78 -15.38
N GLY A 109 -19.48 -10.21 -14.57
CA GLY A 109 -19.31 -11.28 -13.58
C GLY A 109 -20.15 -11.05 -12.34
N VAL A 110 -20.20 -12.05 -11.49
CA VAL A 110 -20.90 -11.97 -10.19
C VAL A 110 -20.12 -11.06 -9.25
N LYS A 111 -20.77 -10.01 -8.77
CA LYS A 111 -20.13 -8.97 -7.95
C LYS A 111 -20.26 -9.30 -6.48
N HIS A 112 -19.13 -9.36 -5.80
CA HIS A 112 -19.00 -9.59 -4.37
C HIS A 112 -18.50 -8.34 -3.67
N GLY A 113 -18.97 -8.12 -2.48
CA GLY A 113 -18.49 -7.02 -1.62
C GLY A 113 -19.01 -7.19 -0.20
N MET A 114 -18.67 -6.25 0.65
CA MET A 114 -19.14 -6.21 2.02
C MET A 114 -20.61 -5.79 2.07
N ASP A 115 -21.33 -6.26 3.09
CA ASP A 115 -22.75 -5.95 3.28
C ASP A 115 -22.97 -4.50 3.76
N TRP A 116 -24.24 -4.13 3.91
CA TRP A 116 -24.63 -2.80 4.37
C TRP A 116 -23.99 -2.39 5.71
N GLN A 117 -23.86 -3.35 6.61
CA GLN A 117 -23.34 -3.08 7.96
C GLN A 117 -21.84 -2.93 8.01
N THR A 118 -21.13 -3.56 7.08
CA THR A 118 -19.66 -3.65 7.16
C THR A 118 -18.92 -2.97 6.02
N ALA A 119 -19.60 -2.59 4.93
CA ALA A 119 -19.01 -1.79 3.86
C ALA A 119 -18.59 -0.40 4.39
N ARG A 120 -17.52 0.13 3.84
CA ARG A 120 -17.04 1.47 4.19
C ARG A 120 -18.11 2.54 3.94
N GLU A 121 -18.78 2.47 2.80
CA GLU A 121 -19.99 3.22 2.50
C GLU A 121 -21.14 2.22 2.31
N PRO A 122 -22.14 2.19 3.19
CA PRO A 122 -23.22 1.19 3.13
C PRO A 122 -23.93 1.10 1.77
N LEU A 123 -24.14 2.24 1.11
CA LEU A 123 -24.81 2.30 -0.20
C LEU A 123 -24.03 1.55 -1.30
N ALA A 124 -22.72 1.34 -1.15
CA ALA A 124 -21.94 0.56 -2.09
C ALA A 124 -22.46 -0.88 -2.20
N SER A 125 -23.01 -1.44 -1.11
CA SER A 125 -23.53 -2.79 -1.07
C SER A 125 -24.68 -3.04 -2.06
N LEU A 126 -25.37 -2.00 -2.47
CA LEU A 126 -26.46 -2.11 -3.46
C LEU A 126 -25.97 -2.53 -4.85
N PHE A 127 -24.69 -2.37 -5.14
CA PHE A 127 -24.09 -2.76 -6.42
C PHE A 127 -23.64 -4.22 -6.47
N TYR A 128 -23.73 -4.95 -5.34
CA TYR A 128 -23.21 -6.32 -5.24
C TYR A 128 -24.32 -7.37 -5.36
N ASN A 129 -24.01 -8.45 -6.08
CA ASN A 129 -24.88 -9.62 -6.17
C ASN A 129 -24.77 -10.52 -4.93
N ARG A 130 -23.55 -10.61 -4.38
CA ARG A 130 -23.24 -11.38 -3.18
C ARG A 130 -22.63 -10.44 -2.14
N LYS A 131 -23.27 -10.36 -0.99
CA LYS A 131 -22.90 -9.45 0.10
C LYS A 131 -22.41 -10.28 1.28
N HIS A 132 -21.23 -9.91 1.79
CA HIS A 132 -20.57 -10.64 2.86
C HIS A 132 -20.43 -9.78 4.10
N HIS A 133 -20.78 -10.35 5.26
CA HIS A 133 -20.58 -9.70 6.54
C HIS A 133 -19.15 -9.88 7.00
N ILE A 134 -18.39 -8.79 7.09
CA ILE A 134 -16.98 -8.79 7.48
C ILE A 134 -16.83 -7.89 8.71
N ALA A 135 -16.53 -8.47 9.87
CA ALA A 135 -16.41 -7.73 11.12
C ALA A 135 -15.41 -6.58 11.02
N LYS A 136 -15.78 -5.41 11.55
CA LYS A 136 -14.96 -4.19 11.47
C LYS A 136 -13.79 -4.18 12.46
N GLN A 137 -13.89 -4.91 13.56
CA GLN A 137 -12.91 -4.92 14.66
C GLN A 137 -11.76 -5.88 14.38
N GLN A 138 -11.09 -5.70 13.25
CA GLN A 138 -9.90 -6.45 12.86
C GLN A 138 -9.06 -5.63 11.89
N HIS A 139 -7.78 -6.00 11.75
CA HIS A 139 -6.88 -5.30 10.85
C HIS A 139 -7.39 -5.33 9.40
N ALA A 140 -7.13 -4.28 8.63
CA ALA A 140 -7.56 -4.15 7.24
C ALA A 140 -7.13 -5.33 6.36
N VAL A 141 -5.92 -5.87 6.58
CA VAL A 141 -5.43 -7.08 5.89
C VAL A 141 -6.36 -8.27 6.17
N GLU A 142 -6.72 -8.50 7.43
CA GLU A 142 -7.57 -9.63 7.82
C GLU A 142 -8.99 -9.48 7.27
N ARG A 143 -9.52 -8.27 7.23
CA ARG A 143 -10.83 -8.00 6.62
C ARG A 143 -10.85 -8.35 5.14
N THR A 144 -9.81 -7.97 4.42
CA THR A 144 -9.70 -8.27 2.99
C THR A 144 -9.52 -9.77 2.73
N ARG A 145 -8.70 -10.43 3.53
CA ARG A 145 -8.51 -11.89 3.47
C ARG A 145 -9.84 -12.62 3.68
N GLU A 146 -10.64 -12.21 4.66
CA GLU A 146 -11.95 -12.77 4.94
C GLU A 146 -12.93 -12.53 3.79
N LEU A 147 -12.94 -11.31 3.21
CA LEU A 147 -13.78 -11.01 2.06
C LEU A 147 -13.47 -11.92 0.88
N PHE A 148 -12.21 -12.14 0.56
CA PHE A 148 -11.80 -13.03 -0.53
C PHE A 148 -12.18 -14.48 -0.24
N ALA A 149 -11.95 -14.96 0.98
CA ALA A 149 -12.31 -16.31 1.39
C ALA A 149 -13.80 -16.58 1.23
N LYS A 150 -14.65 -15.68 1.71
CA LYS A 150 -16.11 -15.79 1.58
C LYS A 150 -16.57 -15.64 0.13
N SER A 151 -15.96 -14.76 -0.64
CA SER A 151 -16.32 -14.56 -2.05
C SER A 151 -15.97 -15.75 -2.93
N LEU A 152 -14.82 -16.38 -2.67
CA LEU A 152 -14.29 -17.47 -3.50
C LEU A 152 -14.53 -18.87 -2.92
N GLY A 153 -15.08 -18.97 -1.72
CA GLY A 153 -15.53 -20.25 -1.15
C GLY A 153 -14.44 -21.11 -0.53
N TYR A 154 -13.41 -20.51 0.06
CA TYR A 154 -12.40 -21.25 0.83
C TYR A 154 -12.34 -20.77 2.28
N SER A 155 -11.72 -21.57 3.15
CA SER A 155 -11.49 -21.20 4.54
C SER A 155 -10.29 -20.26 4.66
N LYS A 156 -10.49 -19.09 5.31
CA LYS A 156 -9.39 -18.16 5.57
C LYS A 156 -8.31 -18.84 6.41
N PRO A 157 -7.04 -18.85 5.96
CA PRO A 157 -5.93 -19.37 6.77
C PRO A 157 -5.79 -18.65 8.11
N GLN A 158 -5.42 -19.38 9.17
CA GLN A 158 -5.20 -18.84 10.51
C GLN A 158 -3.80 -18.23 10.68
N THR A 159 -2.89 -18.52 9.76
CA THR A 159 -1.55 -17.97 9.74
C THR A 159 -1.54 -16.50 9.35
N GLN A 160 -0.47 -15.77 9.70
CA GLN A 160 -0.27 -14.41 9.22
C GLN A 160 -0.25 -14.37 7.69
N GLY A 161 -0.87 -13.35 7.09
CA GLY A 161 -0.89 -13.19 5.65
C GLY A 161 0.49 -12.90 5.07
N ASP A 162 0.70 -13.35 3.84
CA ASP A 162 1.94 -13.17 3.09
C ASP A 162 1.68 -12.27 1.87
N TYR A 163 2.38 -11.16 1.80
CA TYR A 163 2.27 -10.24 0.65
C TYR A 163 2.81 -10.85 -0.65
N ALA A 164 3.80 -11.74 -0.55
CA ALA A 164 4.42 -12.48 -1.66
C ALA A 164 4.97 -11.60 -2.80
N ILE A 165 5.45 -10.40 -2.48
CA ILE A 165 6.05 -9.49 -3.47
C ILE A 165 7.56 -9.28 -3.28
N ALA A 166 8.13 -9.64 -2.12
CA ALA A 166 9.55 -9.45 -1.85
C ALA A 166 10.44 -10.17 -2.88
N GLN A 167 10.04 -11.36 -3.29
CA GLN A 167 10.79 -12.16 -4.27
C GLN A 167 10.87 -11.51 -5.66
N HIS A 168 9.94 -10.64 -6.02
CA HIS A 168 10.01 -9.87 -7.27
C HIS A 168 11.28 -9.02 -7.36
N PHE A 169 11.82 -8.60 -6.23
CA PHE A 169 12.99 -7.71 -6.15
C PHE A 169 14.31 -8.44 -5.87
N LEU A 170 14.30 -9.73 -5.53
CA LEU A 170 15.51 -10.47 -5.13
C LEU A 170 16.58 -10.53 -6.21
N THR A 171 16.20 -10.57 -7.48
CA THR A 171 17.13 -10.66 -8.61
C THR A 171 17.68 -9.31 -9.04
N ASN A 172 17.20 -8.21 -8.47
CA ASN A 172 17.54 -6.86 -8.90
C ASN A 172 17.69 -5.90 -7.69
N LEU A 173 18.38 -6.37 -6.67
CA LEU A 173 18.70 -5.52 -5.51
C LEU A 173 19.79 -4.51 -5.87
N PRO A 174 19.86 -3.35 -5.17
CA PRO A 174 20.98 -2.44 -5.28
C PRO A 174 22.30 -3.13 -4.94
N THR A 175 23.41 -2.65 -5.53
CA THR A 175 24.74 -3.23 -5.29
C THR A 175 25.21 -3.08 -3.86
N ASP A 176 24.71 -2.07 -3.14
CA ASP A 176 24.99 -1.79 -1.74
C ASP A 176 23.90 -2.32 -0.79
N ALA A 177 23.10 -3.30 -1.23
CA ALA A 177 22.07 -3.91 -0.40
C ALA A 177 22.66 -4.45 0.93
N GLY A 178 21.97 -4.16 2.03
CA GLY A 178 22.40 -4.54 3.39
C GLY A 178 23.36 -3.55 4.04
N GLU A 179 23.84 -2.55 3.34
CA GLU A 179 24.82 -1.57 3.84
C GLU A 179 24.21 -0.23 4.23
N TYR A 180 22.89 -0.05 4.03
CA TYR A 180 22.21 1.21 4.28
C TYR A 180 20.87 1.02 5.00
N ALA A 181 20.45 2.08 5.69
CA ALA A 181 19.10 2.25 6.19
C ALA A 181 18.33 3.24 5.30
N VAL A 182 17.01 3.16 5.34
CA VAL A 182 16.14 4.14 4.67
C VAL A 182 15.30 4.85 5.72
N PHE A 183 15.24 6.17 5.66
CA PHE A 183 14.37 6.97 6.52
C PHE A 183 13.23 7.55 5.70
N LEU A 184 12.03 7.11 6.01
CA LEU A 184 10.79 7.57 5.36
C LEU A 184 10.20 8.71 6.20
N HIS A 185 10.62 9.92 5.88
CA HIS A 185 10.36 11.13 6.68
C HIS A 185 9.11 11.89 6.23
N ALA A 186 8.56 11.59 5.06
CA ALA A 186 7.49 12.35 4.44
C ALA A 186 6.14 11.64 4.53
N THR A 187 5.10 12.42 4.77
CA THR A 187 3.70 11.98 4.78
C THR A 187 2.80 13.13 4.35
N THR A 188 1.56 12.83 4.00
CA THR A 188 0.60 13.84 3.50
C THR A 188 -0.08 14.65 4.61
N ARG A 189 -0.07 14.14 5.85
CA ARG A 189 -0.71 14.81 7.00
C ARG A 189 0.34 15.39 7.93
N ASP A 190 0.19 16.68 8.26
CA ASP A 190 1.14 17.39 9.12
C ASP A 190 1.27 16.77 10.51
N ASP A 191 0.17 16.30 11.09
CA ASP A 191 0.15 15.68 12.42
C ASP A 191 0.85 14.31 12.49
N LYS A 192 1.21 13.74 11.33
CA LYS A 192 1.97 12.49 11.23
C LYS A 192 3.46 12.70 11.00
N HIS A 193 3.93 13.92 10.86
CA HIS A 193 5.35 14.22 10.73
C HIS A 193 6.08 14.12 12.06
N TRP A 194 7.22 13.44 12.04
CA TRP A 194 8.17 13.51 13.15
C TRP A 194 9.05 14.75 12.93
N PRO A 195 9.28 15.59 13.97
CA PRO A 195 10.05 16.83 13.81
C PRO A 195 11.43 16.61 13.20
N GLU A 196 11.87 17.56 12.34
CA GLU A 196 13.15 17.47 11.65
C GLU A 196 14.33 17.37 12.63
N GLU A 197 14.27 18.06 13.75
CA GLU A 197 15.29 18.00 14.81
C GLU A 197 15.45 16.58 15.37
N HIS A 198 14.37 15.84 15.56
CA HIS A 198 14.42 14.45 16.02
C HIS A 198 15.01 13.51 14.94
N TRP A 199 14.67 13.73 13.68
CA TRP A 199 15.30 13.00 12.58
C TRP A 199 16.81 13.25 12.54
N ARG A 200 17.25 14.49 12.65
CA ARG A 200 18.66 14.86 12.62
C ARG A 200 19.43 14.31 13.84
N GLU A 201 18.79 14.31 15.00
CA GLU A 201 19.33 13.69 16.20
C GLU A 201 19.52 12.18 16.03
N LEU A 202 18.52 11.48 15.46
CA LEU A 202 18.64 10.05 15.15
C LEU A 202 19.77 9.78 14.15
N ILE A 203 19.89 10.57 13.12
CA ILE A 203 20.99 10.50 12.14
C ILE A 203 22.33 10.63 12.87
N GLY A 204 22.46 11.62 13.74
CA GLY A 204 23.68 11.83 14.54
C GLY A 204 24.03 10.66 15.44
N LEU A 205 23.02 10.02 16.05
CA LEU A 205 23.22 8.84 16.91
C LEU A 205 23.74 7.62 16.13
N LEU A 206 23.61 7.59 14.81
CA LEU A 206 24.07 6.52 13.94
C LEU A 206 25.44 6.78 13.30
N ALA A 207 26.08 7.94 13.62
CA ALA A 207 27.33 8.36 12.98
C ALA A 207 28.45 7.32 13.05
N ASP A 208 28.58 6.64 14.19
CA ASP A 208 29.64 5.64 14.42
C ASP A 208 29.25 4.22 14.05
N SER A 209 28.04 4.02 13.51
CA SER A 209 27.53 2.69 13.18
C SER A 209 28.10 2.11 11.88
N GLY A 210 28.70 2.95 11.05
CA GLY A 210 29.15 2.57 9.70
C GLY A 210 28.05 2.42 8.68
N ILE A 211 26.78 2.69 9.05
CA ILE A 211 25.64 2.55 8.15
C ILE A 211 25.42 3.86 7.37
N ARG A 212 25.12 3.72 6.09
CA ARG A 212 24.65 4.83 5.26
C ARG A 212 23.14 5.00 5.42
N ILE A 213 22.65 6.21 5.19
CA ILE A 213 21.21 6.52 5.28
C ILE A 213 20.77 7.10 3.95
N LYS A 214 19.68 6.56 3.40
CA LYS A 214 19.06 7.03 2.16
C LYS A 214 17.71 7.67 2.45
N LEU A 215 17.47 8.84 1.84
CA LEU A 215 16.26 9.64 2.02
C LEU A 215 15.51 9.74 0.69
N PRO A 216 14.45 8.94 0.47
CA PRO A 216 13.58 9.09 -0.69
C PRO A 216 12.61 10.25 -0.51
N TRP A 217 12.08 10.76 -1.62
CA TRP A 217 11.08 11.82 -1.65
C TRP A 217 10.21 11.69 -2.92
N GLY A 218 9.02 12.29 -2.89
CA GLY A 218 8.11 12.28 -4.03
C GLY A 218 7.80 13.67 -4.55
N ALA A 219 7.55 14.64 -3.66
CA ALA A 219 7.22 16.02 -4.02
C ALA A 219 8.40 16.97 -3.75
N PRO A 220 8.47 18.15 -4.44
CA PRO A 220 9.56 19.10 -4.25
C PRO A 220 9.78 19.55 -2.81
N HIS A 221 8.73 19.77 -2.03
CA HIS A 221 8.86 20.15 -0.62
C HIS A 221 9.43 19.02 0.25
N GLU A 222 9.22 17.78 -0.14
CA GLU A 222 9.83 16.62 0.53
C GLU A 222 11.32 16.52 0.20
N GLU A 223 11.71 16.84 -1.03
CA GLU A 223 13.13 16.94 -1.42
C GLU A 223 13.85 17.98 -0.59
N GLU A 224 13.27 19.16 -0.42
CA GLU A 224 13.85 20.24 0.40
C GLU A 224 14.02 19.79 1.86
N ARG A 225 13.03 19.07 2.41
CA ARG A 225 13.13 18.46 3.74
C ARG A 225 14.29 17.47 3.80
N ALA A 226 14.39 16.57 2.83
CA ALA A 226 15.46 15.58 2.76
C ALA A 226 16.84 16.25 2.76
N LYS A 227 17.01 17.31 1.99
CA LYS A 227 18.26 18.10 1.96
C LYS A 227 18.58 18.71 3.32
N ARG A 228 17.59 19.25 4.03
CA ARG A 228 17.80 19.78 5.39
C ARG A 228 18.20 18.69 6.37
N LEU A 229 17.60 17.51 6.27
CA LEU A 229 17.94 16.36 7.13
C LEU A 229 19.36 15.86 6.87
N ALA A 230 19.83 15.91 5.62
CA ALA A 230 21.14 15.42 5.21
C ALA A 230 22.27 16.41 5.48
N GLU A 231 21.95 17.68 5.68
CA GLU A 231 22.96 18.74 5.80
C GLU A 231 23.96 18.46 6.94
N GLY A 232 25.25 18.45 6.59
CA GLY A 232 26.33 18.21 7.55
C GLY A 232 26.63 16.74 7.83
N PHE A 233 25.92 15.79 7.21
CA PHE A 233 26.14 14.36 7.40
C PHE A 233 26.59 13.69 6.09
N ALA A 234 27.89 13.37 5.98
CA ALA A 234 28.45 12.79 4.76
C ALA A 234 27.92 11.40 4.42
N TYR A 235 27.39 10.67 5.41
CA TYR A 235 26.84 9.32 5.24
C TYR A 235 25.33 9.30 4.92
N VAL A 236 24.72 10.47 4.71
CA VAL A 236 23.30 10.60 4.36
C VAL A 236 23.19 11.02 2.90
N GLU A 237 22.42 10.27 2.14
CA GLU A 237 22.19 10.49 0.71
C GLU A 237 20.72 10.86 0.45
N VAL A 238 20.50 12.00 -0.18
CA VAL A 238 19.20 12.36 -0.75
C VAL A 238 19.08 11.67 -2.10
N LEU A 239 18.10 10.79 -2.25
CA LEU A 239 17.93 10.05 -3.49
C LEU A 239 17.42 10.95 -4.63
N PRO A 240 17.71 10.60 -5.89
CA PRO A 240 17.06 11.26 -7.02
C PRO A 240 15.56 10.90 -7.04
N LYS A 241 14.78 11.60 -7.85
CA LYS A 241 13.39 11.24 -8.10
C LYS A 241 13.31 9.86 -8.72
N MET A 242 12.47 9.00 -8.16
CA MET A 242 12.33 7.60 -8.59
C MET A 242 10.87 7.25 -8.86
N SER A 243 10.67 6.23 -9.70
CA SER A 243 9.39 5.55 -9.80
C SER A 243 9.09 4.78 -8.51
N LEU A 244 7.85 4.37 -8.32
CA LEU A 244 7.47 3.55 -7.17
C LEU A 244 8.28 2.24 -7.12
N GLU A 245 8.50 1.59 -8.28
CA GLU A 245 9.34 0.40 -8.37
C GLU A 245 10.80 0.68 -7.98
N GLY A 246 11.34 1.84 -8.37
CA GLY A 246 12.67 2.26 -7.96
C GLY A 246 12.81 2.40 -6.45
N VAL A 247 11.83 3.04 -5.80
CA VAL A 247 11.77 3.16 -4.35
C VAL A 247 11.62 1.79 -3.68
N ALA A 248 10.77 0.94 -4.22
CA ALA A 248 10.59 -0.43 -3.72
C ALA A 248 11.89 -1.23 -3.76
N ARG A 249 12.67 -1.09 -4.81
CA ARG A 249 13.99 -1.74 -4.94
C ARG A 249 14.97 -1.25 -3.87
N VAL A 250 15.00 0.06 -3.62
CA VAL A 250 15.83 0.63 -2.55
C VAL A 250 15.40 0.10 -1.20
N LEU A 251 14.10 0.06 -0.91
CA LEU A 251 13.56 -0.50 0.33
C LEU A 251 13.89 -1.98 0.48
N ALA A 252 13.77 -2.76 -0.60
CA ALA A 252 14.07 -4.20 -0.58
C ALA A 252 15.52 -4.50 -0.20
N GLY A 253 16.46 -3.61 -0.52
CA GLY A 253 17.88 -3.72 -0.16
C GLY A 253 18.24 -3.11 1.20
N ALA A 254 17.33 -2.45 1.89
CA ALA A 254 17.62 -1.78 3.14
C ALA A 254 17.91 -2.78 4.27
N LYS A 255 18.90 -2.47 5.09
CA LYS A 255 19.19 -3.25 6.31
C LYS A 255 18.06 -3.08 7.32
N PHE A 256 17.59 -1.86 7.48
CA PHE A 256 16.38 -1.53 8.24
C PHE A 256 15.80 -0.20 7.74
N VAL A 257 14.58 0.08 8.15
CA VAL A 257 13.85 1.30 7.80
C VAL A 257 13.30 1.93 9.07
N VAL A 258 13.37 3.25 9.14
CA VAL A 258 12.63 4.05 10.13
C VAL A 258 11.64 4.92 9.36
N SER A 259 10.38 4.87 9.74
CA SER A 259 9.33 5.53 8.97
C SER A 259 8.31 6.25 9.85
N VAL A 260 7.74 7.30 9.32
CA VAL A 260 6.47 7.84 9.79
C VAL A 260 5.32 6.98 9.23
N ASP A 261 4.11 7.20 9.70
CA ASP A 261 2.91 6.54 9.16
C ASP A 261 2.60 7.07 7.75
N THR A 262 3.00 6.29 6.75
CA THR A 262 2.90 6.63 5.33
C THR A 262 2.75 5.37 4.47
N GLY A 263 2.31 5.53 3.23
CA GLY A 263 2.18 4.42 2.28
C GLY A 263 3.47 3.63 2.09
N LEU A 264 4.62 4.29 2.05
CA LEU A 264 5.92 3.62 1.91
C LEU A 264 6.30 2.77 3.13
N SER A 265 5.77 3.08 4.33
CA SER A 265 5.92 2.22 5.51
C SER A 265 5.22 0.87 5.28
N HIS A 266 4.03 0.88 4.69
CA HIS A 266 3.31 -0.34 4.32
C HIS A 266 4.03 -1.11 3.21
N LEU A 267 4.65 -0.42 2.27
CA LEU A 267 5.49 -1.05 1.25
C LEU A 267 6.70 -1.75 1.87
N THR A 268 7.33 -1.12 2.86
CA THR A 268 8.43 -1.72 3.63
C THR A 268 8.00 -3.02 4.32
N ALA A 269 6.83 -3.01 4.94
CA ALA A 269 6.24 -4.20 5.55
C ALA A 269 5.99 -5.30 4.51
N ALA A 270 5.46 -4.93 3.35
CA ALA A 270 5.17 -5.86 2.25
C ALA A 270 6.45 -6.50 1.67
N LEU A 271 7.59 -5.83 1.80
CA LEU A 271 8.89 -6.32 1.38
C LEU A 271 9.62 -7.10 2.48
N ASP A 272 8.97 -7.36 3.59
CA ASP A 272 9.52 -8.08 4.76
C ASP A 272 10.79 -7.44 5.33
N ARG A 273 10.94 -6.12 5.20
CA ARG A 273 12.12 -5.43 5.73
C ARG A 273 11.90 -5.01 7.18
N PRO A 274 12.94 -5.11 8.02
CA PRO A 274 12.88 -4.59 9.38
C PRO A 274 12.53 -3.11 9.36
N ASN A 275 11.48 -2.73 10.06
CA ASN A 275 10.94 -1.38 10.03
C ASN A 275 10.45 -0.97 11.42
N ILE A 276 10.84 0.24 11.82
CA ILE A 276 10.29 0.91 13.00
C ILE A 276 9.41 2.04 12.49
N THR A 277 8.11 1.95 12.73
CA THR A 277 7.18 3.02 12.38
C THR A 277 6.84 3.84 13.61
N VAL A 278 7.03 5.16 13.52
CA VAL A 278 6.68 6.09 14.58
C VAL A 278 5.25 6.59 14.37
N TYR A 279 4.42 6.39 15.39
CA TYR A 279 3.00 6.75 15.36
C TYR A 279 2.70 7.87 16.35
N GLY A 280 1.95 8.87 15.89
CA GLY A 280 1.35 9.89 16.71
C GLY A 280 -0.14 9.63 16.93
N PRO A 281 -1.03 10.32 16.19
CA PRO A 281 -2.47 10.23 16.40
C PRO A 281 -3.13 8.97 15.88
N THR A 282 -2.47 8.23 14.97
CA THR A 282 -3.05 7.04 14.34
C THR A 282 -2.98 5.83 15.27
N ASP A 283 -4.09 5.05 15.35
CA ASP A 283 -4.09 3.76 16.02
C ASP A 283 -3.52 2.70 15.06
N PRO A 284 -2.36 2.09 15.38
CA PRO A 284 -1.76 1.09 14.50
C PRO A 284 -2.47 -0.27 14.51
N GLY A 285 -3.38 -0.53 15.46
CA GLY A 285 -4.03 -1.82 15.62
C GLY A 285 -4.90 -2.25 14.44
N LEU A 286 -5.55 -1.28 13.76
CA LEU A 286 -6.47 -1.55 12.64
C LEU A 286 -5.87 -1.33 11.27
N ILE A 287 -4.93 -0.39 11.14
CA ILE A 287 -4.36 0.02 9.84
C ILE A 287 -2.84 0.19 9.88
N GLY A 288 -2.19 -0.21 10.95
CA GLY A 288 -0.74 -0.08 11.11
C GLY A 288 0.05 -1.11 10.31
N GLY A 289 1.37 -1.10 10.50
CA GLY A 289 2.28 -2.05 9.87
C GLY A 289 1.87 -3.49 10.16
N TYR A 290 1.70 -4.25 9.10
CA TYR A 290 1.33 -5.66 9.17
C TYR A 290 2.49 -6.50 8.66
N GLY A 291 3.01 -7.41 9.48
CA GLY A 291 4.11 -8.28 9.10
C GLY A 291 5.03 -8.63 10.27
N LYS A 292 5.87 -9.62 10.07
CA LYS A 292 6.71 -10.21 11.11
C LYS A 292 7.89 -9.33 11.56
N ASN A 293 8.36 -8.43 10.72
CA ASN A 293 9.52 -7.58 10.94
C ASN A 293 9.14 -6.12 11.22
N GLN A 294 7.92 -5.88 11.70
CA GLN A 294 7.38 -4.56 11.95
C GLN A 294 7.36 -4.24 13.44
N MET A 295 7.92 -3.09 13.79
CA MET A 295 7.96 -2.58 15.15
C MET A 295 7.20 -1.26 15.21
N VAL A 296 6.35 -1.13 16.23
CA VAL A 296 5.57 0.09 16.48
C VAL A 296 6.25 0.89 17.58
N CYS A 297 6.51 2.17 17.31
CA CYS A 297 6.98 3.12 18.30
C CYS A 297 5.91 4.23 18.44
N ARG A 298 5.14 4.18 19.52
CA ARG A 298 4.04 5.12 19.74
C ARG A 298 4.51 6.30 20.57
N ALA A 299 4.18 7.51 20.09
CA ALA A 299 4.55 8.74 20.78
C ALA A 299 3.75 8.92 22.08
N PRO A 300 4.39 9.38 23.16
CA PRO A 300 3.68 9.76 24.39
C PRO A 300 2.59 10.79 24.10
N GLY A 301 1.40 10.59 24.66
CA GLY A 301 0.26 11.48 24.45
C GLY A 301 -0.23 11.58 23.00
N ASN A 302 0.19 10.65 22.14
CA ASN A 302 -0.06 10.67 20.69
C ASN A 302 0.54 11.89 19.95
N GLU A 303 1.54 12.53 20.54
CA GLU A 303 2.23 13.67 19.95
C GLU A 303 3.66 13.31 19.55
N LEU A 304 3.95 13.29 18.26
CA LEU A 304 5.27 12.92 17.72
C LEU A 304 6.40 13.82 18.22
N SER A 305 6.12 15.08 18.56
CA SER A 305 7.11 15.98 19.16
C SER A 305 7.64 15.47 20.51
N GLN A 306 6.90 14.61 21.20
CA GLN A 306 7.29 14.03 22.48
C GLN A 306 8.08 12.73 22.35
N LEU A 307 8.18 12.18 21.13
CA LEU A 307 8.95 10.97 20.88
C LEU A 307 10.41 11.33 20.58
N THR A 308 11.32 10.94 21.47
CA THR A 308 12.75 11.26 21.33
C THR A 308 13.45 10.32 20.36
N ALA A 309 14.56 10.78 19.77
CA ALA A 309 15.41 9.97 18.92
C ALA A 309 15.98 8.76 19.65
N ASN A 310 16.34 8.90 20.93
CA ASN A 310 16.84 7.80 21.76
C ASN A 310 15.82 6.69 21.96
N ALA A 311 14.53 7.01 21.97
CA ALA A 311 13.47 6.00 22.11
C ALA A 311 13.31 5.17 20.83
N VAL A 312 13.74 5.70 19.69
CA VAL A 312 13.65 5.04 18.37
C VAL A 312 14.92 4.24 18.05
N LYS A 313 16.08 4.70 18.54
CA LYS A 313 17.36 4.00 18.37
C LYS A 313 17.36 2.60 19.02
#